data_aefce6de139abbb6cbbe875ee6243ec9
#
_entry.id   aefce6de139abbb6cbbe875ee6243ec9
#
_cell.length_a   1.000
_cell.length_b   1.000
_cell.length_c   1.000
_cell.angle_alpha   90.00
_cell.angle_beta   90.00
_cell.angle_gamma   90.00
#
_symmetry.space_group_name_H-M   'P 1'
#
loop_
_entity.id
_entity.type
_entity.pdbx_description
1 polymer ?
#
loop_
_entity_poly.entity_id
_entity_poly.type
_entity_poly.pdbx_seq_one_letter_code
_entity_poly.pdbx_strand_id
1 'polypeptide(L)'
;MLEAALIEKCADPSLDLNVVQEFVHAVGNGDPLAVTVKVGGKMILVEKAATPEEALAITRRYVGRAIVRVGVTSYPAHLGDRSGMDLSPVIFDACDNLRLGTTMFAKVMRVVAAWYGRNASSEALPYVLADSIYAWVSGEFEGKDVFQAEDPGGLAGPQAVLLHGKTNIDDPPMPSGDEDQPRDITSADMRIDLSGIGSPTPSVPVR
;
A
#
# COMPACT_ATOMS: atom_id res chain seq x y z
N MET A 1 -15.78 9.30 8.11
CA MET A 1 -14.50 9.54 7.41
C MET A 1 -13.57 10.22 8.38
N LEU A 2 -12.30 9.83 8.46
CA LEU A 2 -11.30 10.56 9.23
C LEU A 2 -11.18 11.99 8.70
N GLU A 3 -11.04 12.96 9.61
CA GLU A 3 -10.84 14.36 9.22
C GLU A 3 -9.44 14.53 8.58
N ALA A 4 -9.37 15.28 7.49
CA ALA A 4 -8.11 15.56 6.79
C ALA A 4 -7.06 16.18 7.72
N ALA A 5 -7.48 17.07 8.62
CA ALA A 5 -6.61 17.70 9.62
C ALA A 5 -5.97 16.69 10.60
N LEU A 6 -6.69 15.61 10.94
CA LEU A 6 -6.14 14.54 11.78
C LEU A 6 -5.07 13.77 11.03
N ILE A 7 -5.34 13.44 9.76
CA ILE A 7 -4.37 12.74 8.89
C ILE A 7 -3.09 13.57 8.76
N GLU A 8 -3.22 14.85 8.41
CA GLU A 8 -2.08 15.75 8.25
C GLU A 8 -1.22 15.87 9.51
N LYS A 9 -1.86 15.89 10.68
CA LYS A 9 -1.18 16.03 11.97
C LYS A 9 -0.51 14.75 12.45
N CYS A 10 -1.11 13.59 12.18
CA CYS A 10 -0.79 12.34 12.88
C CYS A 10 -0.17 11.27 12.00
N ALA A 11 -0.32 11.35 10.67
CA ALA A 11 0.27 10.39 9.76
C ALA A 11 1.80 10.46 9.74
N ASP A 12 2.44 9.39 9.31
CA ASP A 12 3.87 9.37 9.07
C ASP A 12 4.24 10.42 8.00
N PRO A 13 5.13 11.38 8.32
CA PRO A 13 5.48 12.46 7.40
C PRO A 13 6.25 12.01 6.16
N SER A 14 6.71 10.77 6.12
CA SER A 14 7.36 10.20 4.94
C SER A 14 6.37 9.83 3.83
N LEU A 15 5.06 9.76 4.12
CA LEU A 15 4.02 9.44 3.14
C LEU A 15 3.36 10.71 2.58
N ASP A 16 3.06 10.69 1.29
CA ASP A 16 2.20 11.70 0.68
C ASP A 16 0.79 11.65 1.28
N LEU A 17 0.19 12.82 1.49
CA LEU A 17 -1.13 12.94 2.12
C LEU A 17 -2.23 12.18 1.34
N ASN A 18 -2.17 12.19 0.00
CA ASN A 18 -3.15 11.49 -0.83
C ASN A 18 -3.00 9.97 -0.67
N VAL A 19 -1.76 9.48 -0.55
CA VAL A 19 -1.48 8.06 -0.28
C VAL A 19 -2.09 7.63 1.05
N VAL A 20 -1.92 8.44 2.10
CA VAL A 20 -2.50 8.16 3.41
C VAL A 20 -4.02 8.19 3.37
N GLN A 21 -4.62 9.16 2.67
CA GLN A 21 -6.08 9.24 2.53
C GLN A 21 -6.64 8.01 1.82
N GLU A 22 -6.03 7.58 0.70
CA GLU A 22 -6.44 6.40 -0.04
C GLU A 22 -6.26 5.13 0.80
N PHE A 23 -5.13 4.98 1.48
CA PHE A 23 -4.87 3.87 2.40
C PHE A 23 -5.95 3.78 3.49
N VAL A 24 -6.19 4.85 4.24
CA VAL A 24 -7.18 4.86 5.32
C VAL A 24 -8.59 4.64 4.80
N HIS A 25 -8.91 5.18 3.62
CA HIS A 25 -10.21 4.94 2.97
C HIS A 25 -10.39 3.46 2.59
N ALA A 26 -9.35 2.82 2.09
CA ALA A 26 -9.40 1.44 1.62
C ALA A 26 -9.45 0.41 2.77
N VAL A 27 -8.72 0.65 3.86
CA VAL A 27 -8.55 -0.34 4.93
C VAL A 27 -9.25 0.01 6.23
N GLY A 28 -9.55 1.28 6.45
CA GLY A 28 -10.14 1.79 7.69
C GLY A 28 -11.66 1.68 7.70
N ASN A 29 -12.21 1.67 8.90
CA ASN A 29 -13.66 1.75 9.11
C ASN A 29 -14.10 3.05 9.79
N GLY A 30 -13.17 3.98 10.01
CA GLY A 30 -13.41 5.30 10.62
C GLY A 30 -13.67 5.28 12.13
N ASP A 31 -13.70 4.11 12.77
CA ASP A 31 -13.91 3.95 14.21
C ASP A 31 -12.57 3.60 14.89
N PRO A 32 -12.02 4.46 15.75
CA PRO A 32 -10.76 4.17 16.43
C PRO A 32 -10.85 2.98 17.39
N LEU A 33 -12.05 2.67 17.91
CA LEU A 33 -12.28 1.53 18.78
C LEU A 33 -12.60 0.22 18.05
N ALA A 34 -12.54 0.25 16.72
CA ALA A 34 -12.84 -0.94 15.93
C ALA A 34 -11.88 -2.08 16.23
N VAL A 35 -12.46 -3.26 16.44
CA VAL A 35 -11.74 -4.53 16.52
C VAL A 35 -12.34 -5.49 15.52
N THR A 36 -11.56 -5.95 14.57
CA THR A 36 -11.97 -6.99 13.62
C THR A 36 -11.18 -8.27 13.88
N VAL A 37 -11.88 -9.38 13.87
CA VAL A 37 -11.30 -10.71 14.18
C VAL A 37 -11.61 -11.67 13.04
N LYS A 38 -10.57 -12.35 12.54
CA LYS A 38 -10.69 -13.34 11.47
C LYS A 38 -10.07 -14.65 11.90
N VAL A 39 -10.85 -15.73 11.90
CA VAL A 39 -10.42 -17.09 12.27
C VAL A 39 -10.66 -18.02 11.10
N GLY A 40 -9.66 -18.76 10.68
CA GLY A 40 -9.79 -19.70 9.56
C GLY A 40 -10.36 -19.06 8.29
N GLY A 41 -10.00 -17.82 8.01
CA GLY A 41 -10.48 -17.08 6.84
C GLY A 41 -11.86 -16.44 7.00
N LYS A 42 -12.58 -16.67 8.10
CA LYS A 42 -13.94 -16.14 8.34
C LYS A 42 -13.92 -15.00 9.36
N MET A 43 -14.64 -13.92 9.07
CA MET A 43 -14.86 -12.84 10.04
C MET A 43 -15.74 -13.33 11.20
N ILE A 44 -15.34 -12.99 12.42
CA ILE A 44 -16.12 -13.24 13.63
C ILE A 44 -16.72 -11.92 14.08
N LEU A 45 -18.02 -11.93 14.38
CA LEU A 45 -18.68 -10.80 14.98
C LEU A 45 -18.24 -10.69 16.44
N VAL A 46 -17.67 -9.57 16.81
CA VAL A 46 -17.32 -9.21 18.17
C VAL A 46 -18.20 -8.06 18.66
N GLU A 47 -18.36 -7.94 19.98
CA GLU A 47 -19.08 -6.82 20.56
C GLU A 47 -18.38 -5.50 20.23
N LYS A 48 -19.17 -4.45 19.98
CA LYS A 48 -18.62 -3.12 19.75
C LYS A 48 -18.14 -2.55 21.07
N ALA A 49 -16.86 -2.21 21.15
CA ALA A 49 -16.27 -1.55 22.31
C ALA A 49 -16.78 -0.10 22.44
N ALA A 50 -17.03 0.32 23.65
CA ALA A 50 -17.39 1.70 23.98
C ALA A 50 -16.19 2.49 24.53
N THR A 51 -15.14 1.81 24.99
CA THR A 51 -13.91 2.42 25.52
C THR A 51 -12.66 1.73 24.97
N PRO A 52 -11.50 2.42 25.01
CA PRO A 52 -10.21 1.82 24.63
C PRO A 52 -9.87 0.56 25.45
N GLU A 53 -10.23 0.52 26.73
CA GLU A 53 -9.98 -0.61 27.61
C GLU A 53 -10.81 -1.84 27.20
N GLU A 54 -12.08 -1.63 26.84
CA GLU A 54 -12.93 -2.69 26.29
C GLU A 54 -12.39 -3.22 24.97
N ALA A 55 -12.00 -2.32 24.06
CA ALA A 55 -11.40 -2.69 22.77
C ALA A 55 -10.11 -3.51 22.99
N LEU A 56 -9.28 -3.10 23.96
CA LEU A 56 -8.09 -3.84 24.34
C LEU A 56 -8.41 -5.22 24.91
N ALA A 57 -9.42 -5.33 25.78
CA ALA A 57 -9.85 -6.60 26.35
C ALA A 57 -10.35 -7.58 25.27
N ILE A 58 -11.13 -7.08 24.30
CA ILE A 58 -11.56 -7.88 23.14
C ILE A 58 -10.33 -8.32 22.34
N THR A 59 -9.42 -7.39 22.02
CA THR A 59 -8.20 -7.67 21.25
C THR A 59 -7.37 -8.77 21.92
N ARG A 60 -7.07 -8.65 23.20
CA ARG A 60 -6.28 -9.64 23.98
C ARG A 60 -6.92 -11.02 24.01
N ARG A 61 -8.25 -11.12 23.95
CA ARG A 61 -8.97 -12.41 23.90
C ARG A 61 -8.62 -13.21 22.65
N TYR A 62 -8.33 -12.53 21.52
CA TYR A 62 -8.16 -13.19 20.23
C TYR A 62 -6.72 -13.16 19.69
N VAL A 63 -5.87 -12.24 20.13
CA VAL A 63 -4.45 -12.19 19.73
C VAL A 63 -3.77 -13.53 20.01
N GLY A 64 -2.93 -13.99 19.09
CA GLY A 64 -2.25 -15.31 19.16
C GLY A 64 -3.10 -16.48 18.67
N ARG A 65 -4.42 -16.33 18.51
CA ARG A 65 -5.35 -17.38 18.05
C ARG A 65 -6.10 -17.02 16.78
N ALA A 66 -6.11 -15.75 16.42
CA ALA A 66 -6.82 -15.19 15.29
C ALA A 66 -6.03 -14.04 14.67
N ILE A 67 -6.36 -13.67 13.44
CA ILE A 67 -5.92 -12.41 12.86
C ILE A 67 -6.81 -11.32 13.47
N VAL A 68 -6.20 -10.41 14.22
CA VAL A 68 -6.89 -9.29 14.86
C VAL A 68 -6.37 -7.98 14.28
N ARG A 69 -7.30 -7.13 13.87
CA ARG A 69 -7.02 -5.81 13.32
C ARG A 69 -7.73 -4.75 14.14
N VAL A 70 -7.07 -3.62 14.42
CA VAL A 70 -7.59 -2.61 15.34
C VAL A 70 -7.46 -1.19 14.80
N GLY A 71 -8.40 -0.34 15.19
CA GLY A 71 -8.38 1.09 14.97
C GLY A 71 -8.62 1.53 13.53
N VAL A 72 -8.32 2.80 13.28
CA VAL A 72 -8.63 3.50 12.02
C VAL A 72 -7.83 3.01 10.82
N THR A 73 -6.65 2.42 11.04
CA THR A 73 -5.79 1.86 9.99
C THR A 73 -5.93 0.35 9.84
N SER A 74 -6.85 -0.29 10.60
CA SER A 74 -6.90 -1.74 10.69
C SER A 74 -5.52 -2.34 11.02
N TYR A 75 -4.83 -1.75 12.01
CA TYR A 75 -3.48 -2.14 12.41
C TYR A 75 -3.46 -3.60 12.88
N PRO A 76 -2.51 -4.42 12.43
CA PRO A 76 -2.43 -5.83 12.83
C PRO A 76 -1.90 -5.95 14.27
N ALA A 77 -2.79 -6.31 15.18
CA ALA A 77 -2.52 -6.31 16.63
C ALA A 77 -1.44 -7.32 17.09
N HIS A 78 -1.04 -8.26 16.25
CA HIS A 78 -0.04 -9.29 16.57
C HIS A 78 1.42 -8.85 16.31
N LEU A 79 1.65 -7.64 15.78
CA LEU A 79 2.99 -7.21 15.37
C LEU A 79 3.92 -6.86 16.55
N GLY A 80 3.39 -6.52 17.73
CA GLY A 80 4.21 -6.23 18.91
C GLY A 80 4.67 -7.52 19.60
N ASP A 81 3.72 -8.27 20.10
CA ASP A 81 3.94 -9.54 20.81
C ASP A 81 2.75 -10.47 20.55
N ARG A 82 3.05 -11.74 20.24
CA ARG A 82 2.02 -12.77 20.04
C ARG A 82 1.18 -13.05 21.29
N SER A 83 1.69 -12.69 22.46
CA SER A 83 0.94 -12.81 23.72
C SER A 83 -0.07 -11.67 23.93
N GLY A 84 0.09 -10.54 23.20
CA GLY A 84 -0.72 -9.34 23.38
C GLY A 84 -0.48 -8.60 24.70
N MET A 85 0.58 -8.96 25.43
CA MET A 85 0.88 -8.33 26.72
C MET A 85 1.39 -6.90 26.57
N ASP A 86 2.09 -6.61 25.49
CA ASP A 86 2.63 -5.27 25.18
C ASP A 86 1.59 -4.31 24.57
N LEU A 87 0.36 -4.81 24.30
CA LEU A 87 -0.70 -3.97 23.78
C LEU A 87 -1.21 -3.00 24.85
N SER A 88 -1.18 -1.72 24.52
CA SER A 88 -1.69 -0.63 25.35
C SER A 88 -3.01 -0.07 24.79
N PRO A 89 -3.91 0.51 25.62
CA PRO A 89 -5.09 1.22 25.15
C PRO A 89 -4.79 2.35 24.15
N VAL A 90 -3.57 2.88 24.16
CA VAL A 90 -3.09 3.94 23.25
C VAL A 90 -3.25 3.57 21.77
N ILE A 91 -3.20 2.26 21.43
CA ILE A 91 -3.41 1.82 20.04
C ILE A 91 -4.83 2.14 19.52
N PHE A 92 -5.77 2.44 20.41
CA PHE A 92 -7.14 2.85 20.12
C PHE A 92 -7.33 4.38 20.13
N ASP A 93 -6.29 5.17 20.40
CA ASP A 93 -6.29 6.59 20.09
C ASP A 93 -6.15 6.76 18.57
N ALA A 94 -6.98 7.64 17.99
CA ALA A 94 -7.03 7.80 16.54
C ALA A 94 -5.70 8.32 15.96
N CYS A 95 -5.02 9.24 16.67
CA CYS A 95 -3.75 9.80 16.22
C CYS A 95 -2.61 8.80 16.35
N ASP A 96 -2.52 8.09 17.46
CA ASP A 96 -1.48 7.10 17.69
C ASP A 96 -1.65 5.88 16.78
N ASN A 97 -2.90 5.42 16.56
CA ASN A 97 -3.18 4.35 15.59
C ASN A 97 -2.81 4.77 14.17
N LEU A 98 -3.13 6.01 13.79
CA LEU A 98 -2.79 6.53 12.47
C LEU A 98 -1.27 6.61 12.29
N ARG A 99 -0.52 7.10 13.29
CA ARG A 99 0.94 7.16 13.26
C ARG A 99 1.55 5.77 13.11
N LEU A 100 1.17 4.83 13.98
CA LEU A 100 1.66 3.45 13.93
C LEU A 100 1.33 2.75 12.62
N GLY A 101 0.08 2.90 12.17
CA GLY A 101 -0.39 2.28 10.92
C GLY A 101 0.32 2.83 9.70
N THR A 102 0.48 4.14 9.59
CA THR A 102 1.14 4.76 8.43
C THR A 102 2.64 4.52 8.41
N THR A 103 3.31 4.50 9.57
CA THR A 103 4.73 4.13 9.64
C THR A 103 4.96 2.69 9.16
N MET A 104 4.11 1.76 9.60
CA MET A 104 4.19 0.38 9.13
C MET A 104 3.80 0.25 7.65
N PHE A 105 2.79 1.00 7.19
CA PHE A 105 2.38 1.00 5.79
C PHE A 105 3.48 1.54 4.88
N ALA A 106 4.23 2.57 5.30
CA ALA A 106 5.40 3.05 4.58
C ALA A 106 6.44 1.94 4.36
N LYS A 107 6.68 1.10 5.37
CA LYS A 107 7.52 -0.09 5.23
C LYS A 107 6.93 -1.09 4.21
N VAL A 108 5.63 -1.41 4.30
CA VAL A 108 4.96 -2.30 3.36
C VAL A 108 5.10 -1.78 1.92
N MET A 109 4.88 -0.48 1.71
CA MET A 109 5.07 0.14 0.40
C MET A 109 6.50 -0.01 -0.13
N ARG A 110 7.52 0.13 0.73
CA ARG A 110 8.92 -0.08 0.33
C ARG A 110 9.19 -1.53 -0.06
N VAL A 111 8.63 -2.49 0.68
CA VAL A 111 8.74 -3.92 0.36
C VAL A 111 8.12 -4.24 -0.99
N VAL A 112 6.89 -3.75 -1.24
CA VAL A 112 6.18 -3.94 -2.51
C VAL A 112 6.92 -3.24 -3.66
N ALA A 113 7.31 -1.98 -3.47
CA ALA A 113 8.01 -1.20 -4.48
C ALA A 113 9.37 -1.82 -4.88
N ALA A 114 10.07 -2.45 -3.93
CA ALA A 114 11.33 -3.15 -4.23
C ALA A 114 11.13 -4.32 -5.21
N TRP A 115 9.97 -4.96 -5.19
CA TRP A 115 9.62 -6.00 -6.15
C TRP A 115 9.44 -5.46 -7.58
N TYR A 116 8.85 -4.27 -7.73
CA TYR A 116 8.72 -3.58 -9.02
C TYR A 116 10.07 -3.09 -9.58
N GLY A 117 11.11 -3.07 -8.74
CA GLY A 117 12.46 -2.67 -9.12
C GLY A 117 12.70 -1.16 -9.10
N ARG A 118 13.98 -0.77 -9.04
CA ARG A 118 14.41 0.64 -8.91
C ARG A 118 14.03 1.52 -10.09
N ASN A 119 13.76 0.94 -11.24
CA ASN A 119 13.46 1.65 -12.50
C ASN A 119 11.98 1.58 -12.85
N ALA A 120 11.11 1.22 -11.92
CA ALA A 120 9.67 1.25 -12.15
C ALA A 120 9.26 2.66 -12.62
N SER A 121 8.52 2.72 -13.72
CA SER A 121 8.05 4.00 -14.28
C SER A 121 7.03 4.65 -13.34
N SER A 122 6.80 5.95 -13.53
CA SER A 122 5.72 6.65 -12.82
C SER A 122 4.34 6.02 -13.05
N GLU A 123 4.16 5.34 -14.17
CA GLU A 123 2.93 4.61 -14.51
C GLU A 123 2.69 3.39 -13.59
N ALA A 124 3.74 2.86 -12.94
CA ALA A 124 3.62 1.76 -11.99
C ALA A 124 3.13 2.21 -10.60
N LEU A 125 3.21 3.50 -10.27
CA LEU A 125 2.88 4.02 -8.93
C LEU A 125 1.47 3.65 -8.45
N PRO A 126 0.40 3.75 -9.26
CA PRO A 126 -0.94 3.32 -8.85
C PRO A 126 -1.00 1.83 -8.51
N TYR A 127 -0.27 1.00 -9.24
CA TYR A 127 -0.21 -0.44 -8.98
C TYR A 127 0.57 -0.75 -7.71
N VAL A 128 1.69 -0.06 -7.47
CA VAL A 128 2.46 -0.19 -6.21
C VAL A 128 1.57 0.15 -5.01
N LEU A 129 0.76 1.22 -5.09
CA LEU A 129 -0.15 1.59 -4.02
C LEU A 129 -1.25 0.54 -3.82
N ALA A 130 -1.90 0.11 -4.90
CA ALA A 130 -2.96 -0.89 -4.85
C ALA A 130 -2.45 -2.22 -4.26
N ASP A 131 -1.28 -2.68 -4.70
CA ASP A 131 -0.66 -3.91 -4.20
C ASP A 131 -0.19 -3.76 -2.74
N SER A 132 0.25 -2.56 -2.34
CA SER A 132 0.60 -2.29 -0.93
C SER A 132 -0.63 -2.33 -0.02
N ILE A 133 -1.77 -1.82 -0.48
CA ILE A 133 -3.05 -1.92 0.24
C ILE A 133 -3.49 -3.39 0.33
N TYR A 134 -3.38 -4.14 -0.77
CA TYR A 134 -3.65 -5.57 -0.76
C TYR A 134 -2.74 -6.33 0.20
N ALA A 135 -1.43 -6.07 0.16
CA ALA A 135 -0.43 -6.65 1.05
C ALA A 135 -0.70 -6.31 2.53
N TRP A 136 -1.14 -5.08 2.81
CA TRP A 136 -1.58 -4.70 4.16
C TRP A 136 -2.74 -5.56 4.64
N VAL A 137 -3.76 -5.77 3.82
CA VAL A 137 -4.97 -6.52 4.19
C VAL A 137 -4.68 -8.01 4.30
N SER A 138 -3.93 -8.58 3.35
CA SER A 138 -3.59 -10.00 3.33
C SER A 138 -2.50 -10.38 4.35
N GLY A 139 -1.54 -9.49 4.59
CA GLY A 139 -0.32 -9.74 5.35
C GLY A 139 0.83 -10.29 4.49
N GLU A 140 0.56 -10.58 3.22
CA GLU A 140 1.50 -11.23 2.31
C GLU A 140 1.55 -10.52 0.96
N PHE A 141 2.73 -10.52 0.34
CA PHE A 141 2.95 -10.11 -1.03
C PHE A 141 3.98 -11.04 -1.69
N GLU A 142 3.62 -11.63 -2.83
CA GLU A 142 4.47 -12.59 -3.56
C GLU A 142 5.07 -13.69 -2.65
N GLY A 143 4.24 -14.24 -1.75
CA GLY A 143 4.63 -15.31 -0.83
C GLY A 143 5.53 -14.87 0.34
N LYS A 144 5.70 -13.56 0.54
CA LYS A 144 6.45 -13.00 1.67
C LYS A 144 5.51 -12.33 2.66
N ASP A 145 5.69 -12.61 3.95
CA ASP A 145 5.06 -11.84 5.04
C ASP A 145 5.63 -10.42 5.05
N VAL A 146 4.82 -9.44 4.68
CA VAL A 146 5.26 -8.04 4.53
C VAL A 146 5.51 -7.37 5.87
N PHE A 147 4.91 -7.86 6.93
CA PHE A 147 5.12 -7.31 8.27
C PHE A 147 6.41 -7.80 8.91
N GLN A 148 6.85 -9.02 8.58
CA GLN A 148 8.09 -9.61 9.05
C GLN A 148 9.29 -9.36 8.12
N ALA A 149 9.02 -8.99 6.85
CA ALA A 149 10.08 -8.67 5.90
C ALA A 149 11.00 -7.56 6.43
N GLU A 150 12.28 -7.63 6.09
CA GLU A 150 13.22 -6.53 6.34
C GLU A 150 12.79 -5.29 5.56
N ASP A 151 12.96 -4.12 6.17
CA ASP A 151 12.70 -2.85 5.49
C ASP A 151 13.84 -2.60 4.48
N PRO A 152 13.54 -2.52 3.17
CA PRO A 152 14.56 -2.30 2.16
C PRO A 152 15.17 -0.89 2.18
N GLY A 153 14.71 -0.03 3.10
CA GLY A 153 15.14 1.36 3.19
C GLY A 153 14.47 2.29 2.19
N GLY A 154 15.02 3.50 2.05
CA GLY A 154 14.43 4.55 1.21
C GLY A 154 14.25 4.13 -0.25
N LEU A 155 13.13 4.53 -0.85
CA LEU A 155 12.89 4.37 -2.28
C LEU A 155 13.70 5.39 -3.08
N ALA A 156 14.19 4.96 -4.24
CA ALA A 156 14.86 5.83 -5.21
C ALA A 156 13.97 5.99 -6.46
N GLY A 157 14.12 7.10 -7.17
CA GLY A 157 13.38 7.35 -8.41
C GLY A 157 11.91 7.74 -8.21
N PRO A 158 11.03 7.47 -9.19
CA PRO A 158 9.63 7.91 -9.17
C PRO A 158 8.85 7.43 -7.93
N GLN A 159 9.22 6.30 -7.36
CA GLN A 159 8.56 5.75 -6.16
C GLN A 159 8.78 6.60 -4.90
N ALA A 160 9.84 7.42 -4.87
CA ALA A 160 10.08 8.36 -3.77
C ALA A 160 8.94 9.39 -3.62
N VAL A 161 8.22 9.71 -4.70
CA VAL A 161 7.09 10.64 -4.69
C VAL A 161 5.94 10.15 -3.81
N LEU A 162 5.72 8.85 -3.73
CA LEU A 162 4.69 8.27 -2.86
C LEU A 162 5.02 8.41 -1.37
N LEU A 163 6.31 8.51 -1.04
CA LEU A 163 6.76 8.61 0.34
C LEU A 163 7.07 10.05 0.78
N HIS A 164 7.41 10.95 -0.12
CA HIS A 164 7.99 12.25 0.30
C HIS A 164 7.13 13.45 -0.09
N GLY A 165 5.85 13.30 -0.44
CA GLY A 165 5.06 14.47 -0.85
C GLY A 165 5.83 15.44 -1.78
N LYS A 166 5.24 16.37 -2.44
CA LYS A 166 5.90 17.30 -3.38
C LYS A 166 7.16 17.93 -2.75
N THR A 167 8.34 17.36 -3.01
CA THR A 167 9.55 18.16 -2.95
C THR A 167 9.42 19.19 -4.07
N ASN A 168 9.42 20.48 -3.71
CA ASN A 168 9.67 21.54 -4.67
C ASN A 168 11.03 21.21 -5.31
N ILE A 169 10.98 20.62 -6.49
CA ILE A 169 12.13 20.58 -7.36
C ILE A 169 12.27 22.03 -7.81
N ASP A 170 13.20 22.76 -7.20
CA ASP A 170 13.75 23.98 -7.80
C ASP A 170 14.22 23.56 -9.20
N ASP A 171 13.50 24.02 -10.20
CA ASP A 171 13.89 23.90 -11.59
C ASP A 171 15.31 24.46 -11.74
N PRO A 172 16.28 23.66 -12.21
CA PRO A 172 17.55 24.24 -12.63
C PRO A 172 17.25 25.18 -13.82
N PRO A 173 17.90 26.35 -13.87
CA PRO A 173 17.64 27.31 -14.95
C PRO A 173 17.97 26.67 -16.29
N MET A 174 16.99 26.69 -17.21
CA MET A 174 17.18 26.33 -18.60
C MET A 174 18.31 27.16 -19.22
N PRO A 175 19.28 26.56 -19.88
CA PRO A 175 20.18 27.33 -20.74
C PRO A 175 19.37 27.81 -21.96
N SER A 176 19.22 29.12 -22.08
CA SER A 176 18.79 29.79 -23.28
C SER A 176 19.87 29.60 -24.36
N GLY A 177 19.55 28.86 -25.39
CA GLY A 177 20.40 28.65 -26.55
C GLY A 177 19.51 28.57 -27.79
N ASP A 178 19.69 29.56 -28.62
CA ASP A 178 19.07 29.85 -29.91
C ASP A 178 19.18 28.72 -30.94
N GLU A 179 18.33 28.90 -31.95
CA GLU A 179 18.41 28.44 -33.36
C GLU A 179 17.56 27.24 -33.80
N ASP A 180 16.47 27.63 -34.33
CA ASP A 180 15.83 27.35 -35.61
C ASP A 180 16.49 26.27 -36.50
N GLN A 181 15.79 25.11 -36.62
CA GLN A 181 15.71 24.37 -37.89
C GLN A 181 14.55 23.39 -37.91
N PRO A 182 13.67 23.43 -38.91
CA PRO A 182 12.58 22.47 -39.06
C PRO A 182 13.14 21.13 -39.55
N ARG A 183 13.02 20.09 -38.77
CA ARG A 183 13.25 18.72 -39.24
C ARG A 183 11.95 18.13 -39.74
N ASP A 184 11.91 17.93 -41.03
CA ASP A 184 10.93 17.18 -41.80
C ASP A 184 10.80 15.75 -41.28
N ILE A 185 9.64 15.42 -40.67
CA ILE A 185 9.29 14.06 -40.23
C ILE A 185 8.28 13.48 -41.21
N THR A 186 8.76 13.11 -42.39
CA THR A 186 8.02 12.26 -43.32
C THR A 186 8.48 10.80 -43.19
N SER A 187 7.48 9.95 -42.90
CA SER A 187 7.47 8.49 -43.05
C SER A 187 8.34 7.65 -42.10
N ALA A 188 7.75 7.29 -40.96
CA ALA A 188 7.99 5.98 -40.38
C ALA A 188 6.85 5.05 -40.84
N ASP A 189 7.09 4.33 -41.91
CA ASP A 189 6.17 3.34 -42.51
C ASP A 189 6.23 2.07 -41.61
N MET A 190 5.33 1.99 -40.64
CA MET A 190 5.18 0.81 -39.81
C MET A 190 4.32 -0.21 -40.55
N ARG A 191 4.96 -1.05 -41.37
CA ARG A 191 4.30 -2.22 -41.99
C ARG A 191 4.23 -3.35 -40.99
N ILE A 192 3.02 -3.65 -40.56
CA ILE A 192 2.71 -4.88 -39.81
C ILE A 192 2.52 -5.99 -40.86
N ASP A 193 3.44 -6.96 -40.89
CA ASP A 193 3.32 -8.16 -41.71
C ASP A 193 2.34 -9.14 -41.05
N LEU A 194 1.16 -9.29 -41.65
CA LEU A 194 0.09 -10.20 -41.22
C LEU A 194 0.07 -11.51 -42.01
N SER A 195 1.10 -11.86 -42.78
CA SER A 195 1.12 -13.04 -43.68
C SER A 195 1.19 -14.39 -42.93
N GLY A 196 1.31 -14.38 -41.60
CA GLY A 196 1.35 -15.61 -40.76
C GLY A 196 0.02 -16.05 -40.15
N ILE A 197 -1.09 -15.34 -40.36
CA ILE A 197 -2.39 -15.68 -39.76
C ILE A 197 -3.27 -16.36 -40.84
N GLY A 198 -3.25 -17.69 -40.86
CA GLY A 198 -4.22 -18.44 -41.66
C GLY A 198 -3.63 -19.60 -42.45
N SER A 199 -3.16 -20.63 -41.78
CA SER A 199 -2.97 -21.95 -42.44
C SER A 199 -3.96 -22.96 -41.81
N PRO A 200 -4.82 -23.59 -42.63
CA PRO A 200 -5.73 -24.60 -42.12
C PRO A 200 -4.98 -25.89 -41.79
N THR A 201 -5.30 -26.45 -40.64
CA THR A 201 -4.80 -27.77 -40.20
C THR A 201 -5.24 -28.87 -41.15
N PRO A 202 -4.36 -29.82 -41.52
CA PRO A 202 -4.75 -31.01 -42.29
C PRO A 202 -5.49 -32.01 -41.40
N SER A 203 -6.62 -32.51 -41.90
CA SER A 203 -7.42 -33.56 -41.33
C SER A 203 -6.69 -34.91 -41.33
N VAL A 204 -6.67 -35.56 -40.15
CA VAL A 204 -6.16 -36.92 -39.97
C VAL A 204 -7.27 -37.92 -40.36
N PRO A 205 -7.00 -38.95 -41.21
CA PRO A 205 -7.99 -39.97 -41.50
C PRO A 205 -8.04 -41.01 -40.39
N VAL A 206 -9.27 -41.34 -39.97
CA VAL A 206 -9.60 -42.44 -39.06
C VAL A 206 -9.43 -43.77 -39.81
N ARG A 207 -8.72 -44.68 -39.18
CA ARG A 207 -8.79 -46.13 -39.43
C ARG A 207 -9.03 -46.83 -38.12
#